data_3c04a1c8c3888d2bf4d9e8c10a31d10e
#
_entry.id   3c04a1c8c3888d2bf4d9e8c10a31d10e
#
_cell.length_a   1.000
_cell.length_b   1.000
_cell.length_c   1.000
_cell.angle_alpha   90.00
_cell.angle_beta   90.00
_cell.angle_gamma   90.00
#
_symmetry.space_group_name_H-M   'P 1'
#
loop_
_entity.id
_entity.type
_entity.pdbx_description
1 polymer ?
#
loop_
_entity_poly.entity_id
_entity_poly.type
_entity_poly.pdbx_seq_one_letter_code
_entity_poly.pdbx_strand_id
1 'polypeptide(L)'
;KSPVVFIGTGEKPSDLETFDPESFLARLLGMGDLKALMEKVHSVIDKKQIEQQHKILQEGKFTLRDLQSQLDSMESLGSFDKIMSLIPGLGKAKEKLSEGQLETQQEKIKHWKHAINSMTKEEIENPEILEKQTSRIARIAKGSGTSTSDIRTLIKQYKMLKSLIQ
;
A
#
# COMPACT_ATOMS: atom_id res chain seq x y z
N LYS A 1 -1.02 -37.21 -20.22
CA LYS A 1 -0.47 -36.28 -19.20
C LYS A 1 -1.09 -34.93 -19.47
N SER A 2 -1.81 -34.38 -18.50
CA SER A 2 -2.38 -33.01 -18.61
C SER A 2 -1.33 -31.99 -18.15
N PRO A 3 -1.11 -30.89 -18.92
CA PRO A 3 -0.23 -29.84 -18.48
C PRO A 3 -0.85 -29.04 -17.31
N VAL A 4 -0.02 -28.57 -16.39
CA VAL A 4 -0.44 -27.59 -15.38
C VAL A 4 -0.50 -26.23 -16.07
N VAL A 5 -1.63 -25.54 -16.00
CA VAL A 5 -1.86 -24.25 -16.66
C VAL A 5 -1.94 -23.12 -15.66
N PHE A 6 -2.50 -23.38 -14.47
CA PHE A 6 -2.68 -22.40 -13.41
C PHE A 6 -2.22 -22.95 -12.07
N ILE A 7 -1.84 -22.05 -11.19
CA ILE A 7 -1.50 -22.34 -9.79
C ILE A 7 -2.21 -21.34 -8.87
N GLY A 8 -2.80 -21.84 -7.78
CA GLY A 8 -3.35 -21.02 -6.70
C GLY A 8 -2.26 -20.68 -5.69
N THR A 9 -2.02 -19.40 -5.45
CA THR A 9 -1.04 -18.89 -4.48
C THR A 9 -1.68 -18.34 -3.21
N GLY A 10 -3.02 -18.40 -3.11
CA GLY A 10 -3.83 -17.95 -1.97
C GLY A 10 -5.30 -18.27 -2.18
N GLU A 11 -6.16 -17.67 -1.36
CA GLU A 11 -7.59 -17.97 -1.29
C GLU A 11 -8.49 -17.07 -2.15
N LYS A 12 -7.94 -15.97 -2.66
CA LYS A 12 -8.71 -14.99 -3.46
C LYS A 12 -8.64 -15.31 -4.95
N PRO A 13 -9.64 -14.92 -5.76
CA PRO A 13 -9.58 -15.06 -7.22
C PRO A 13 -8.34 -14.41 -7.86
N SER A 14 -7.84 -13.32 -7.27
CA SER A 14 -6.60 -12.63 -7.67
C SER A 14 -5.33 -13.45 -7.40
N ASP A 15 -5.45 -14.55 -6.67
CA ASP A 15 -4.34 -15.42 -6.28
C ASP A 15 -4.19 -16.61 -7.23
N LEU A 16 -5.00 -16.66 -8.31
CA LEU A 16 -4.82 -17.60 -9.40
C LEU A 16 -3.84 -17.01 -10.42
N GLU A 17 -2.73 -17.69 -10.60
CA GLU A 17 -1.65 -17.28 -11.50
C GLU A 17 -1.45 -18.31 -12.60
N THR A 18 -1.00 -17.88 -13.79
CA THR A 18 -0.59 -18.80 -14.85
C THR A 18 0.67 -19.55 -14.40
N PHE A 19 0.68 -20.87 -14.58
CA PHE A 19 1.82 -21.68 -14.18
C PHE A 19 2.97 -21.49 -15.17
N ASP A 20 4.08 -20.92 -14.69
CA ASP A 20 5.37 -20.84 -15.38
C ASP A 20 6.40 -21.68 -14.61
N PRO A 21 6.93 -22.77 -15.20
CA PRO A 21 7.88 -23.66 -14.54
C PRO A 21 9.14 -22.97 -14.03
N GLU A 22 9.68 -21.98 -14.79
CA GLU A 22 10.88 -21.25 -14.42
C GLU A 22 10.65 -20.37 -13.20
N SER A 23 9.59 -19.57 -13.20
CA SER A 23 9.16 -18.77 -12.07
C SER A 23 8.85 -19.61 -10.84
N PHE A 24 8.22 -20.78 -11.03
CA PHE A 24 7.91 -21.69 -9.93
C PHE A 24 9.18 -22.26 -9.28
N LEU A 25 10.14 -22.71 -10.08
CA LEU A 25 11.43 -23.21 -9.60
C LEU A 25 12.25 -22.11 -8.93
N ALA A 26 12.28 -20.89 -9.49
CA ALA A 26 12.98 -19.76 -8.90
C ALA A 26 12.44 -19.43 -7.51
N ARG A 27 11.10 -19.47 -7.32
CA ARG A 27 10.46 -19.30 -6.00
C ARG A 27 10.86 -20.40 -5.02
N LEU A 28 10.82 -21.67 -5.44
CA LEU A 28 11.18 -22.81 -4.60
C LEU A 28 12.64 -22.74 -4.14
N LEU A 29 13.54 -22.28 -5.00
CA LEU A 29 14.96 -22.15 -4.70
C LEU A 29 15.30 -20.87 -3.94
N GLY A 30 14.33 -20.01 -3.65
CA GLY A 30 14.51 -18.73 -2.96
C GLY A 30 15.29 -17.69 -3.79
N MET A 31 15.36 -17.88 -5.11
CA MET A 31 16.03 -16.97 -6.04
C MET A 31 15.21 -15.72 -6.37
N GLY A 32 13.93 -15.70 -5.93
CA GLY A 32 12.96 -14.65 -6.26
C GLY A 32 12.43 -14.78 -7.68
N ASP A 33 11.36 -14.05 -7.98
CA ASP A 33 10.70 -14.04 -9.29
C ASP A 33 10.57 -12.61 -9.80
N LEU A 34 11.66 -12.08 -10.34
CA LEU A 34 11.72 -10.72 -10.89
C LEU A 34 10.76 -10.51 -12.06
N LYS A 35 10.51 -11.55 -12.88
CA LYS A 35 9.57 -11.46 -14.01
C LYS A 35 8.15 -11.28 -13.52
N ALA A 36 7.70 -12.12 -12.59
CA ALA A 36 6.37 -11.98 -11.98
C ALA A 36 6.22 -10.65 -11.23
N LEU A 37 7.28 -10.16 -10.58
CA LEU A 37 7.28 -8.84 -9.94
C LEU A 37 7.09 -7.72 -10.98
N MET A 38 7.84 -7.75 -12.08
CA MET A 38 7.72 -6.74 -13.15
C MET A 38 6.33 -6.77 -13.81
N GLU A 39 5.80 -7.94 -14.12
CA GLU A 39 4.45 -8.09 -14.68
C GLU A 39 3.40 -7.53 -13.71
N LYS A 40 3.52 -7.81 -12.42
CA LYS A 40 2.61 -7.32 -11.39
C LYS A 40 2.71 -5.80 -11.21
N VAL A 41 3.92 -5.24 -11.23
CA VAL A 41 4.14 -3.79 -11.20
C VAL A 41 3.52 -3.15 -12.45
N HIS A 42 3.74 -3.70 -13.63
CA HIS A 42 3.17 -3.18 -14.87
C HIS A 42 1.63 -3.25 -14.92
N SER A 43 1.02 -4.29 -14.32
CA SER A 43 -0.44 -4.43 -14.30
C SER A 43 -1.14 -3.43 -13.37
N VAL A 44 -0.42 -2.91 -12.37
CA VAL A 44 -0.96 -1.99 -11.35
C VAL A 44 -0.66 -0.52 -11.67
N ILE A 45 0.41 -0.25 -12.42
CA ILE A 45 0.75 1.12 -12.81
C ILE A 45 -0.20 1.58 -13.93
N ASP A 46 -1.25 2.30 -13.55
CA ASP A 46 -2.11 3.03 -14.50
C ASP A 46 -1.37 4.28 -14.99
N LYS A 47 -1.38 4.52 -16.32
CA LYS A 47 -0.81 5.74 -16.93
C LYS A 47 -1.36 7.01 -16.29
N LYS A 48 -2.62 7.02 -15.89
CA LYS A 48 -3.25 8.13 -15.16
C LYS A 48 -2.59 8.41 -13.80
N GLN A 49 -2.11 7.39 -13.11
CA GLN A 49 -1.41 7.58 -11.83
C GLN A 49 -0.03 8.21 -12.03
N ILE A 50 0.67 7.85 -13.10
CA ILE A 50 1.96 8.48 -13.47
C ILE A 50 1.75 9.95 -13.79
N GLU A 51 0.73 10.30 -14.57
CA GLU A 51 0.40 11.69 -14.90
C GLU A 51 0.00 12.50 -13.66
N GLN A 52 -0.76 11.92 -12.74
CA GLN A 52 -1.12 12.55 -11.46
C GLN A 52 0.12 12.78 -10.57
N GLN A 53 1.03 11.83 -10.49
CA GLN A 53 2.29 12.00 -9.74
C GLN A 53 3.16 13.10 -10.36
N HIS A 54 3.25 13.17 -11.69
CA HIS A 54 3.93 14.26 -12.39
C HIS A 54 3.31 15.63 -12.08
N LYS A 55 1.98 15.70 -12.02
CA LYS A 55 1.26 16.93 -11.70
C LYS A 55 1.50 17.37 -10.25
N ILE A 56 1.48 16.43 -9.30
CA ILE A 56 1.78 16.68 -7.90
C ILE A 56 3.20 17.24 -7.73
N LEU A 57 4.18 16.67 -8.43
CA LEU A 57 5.57 17.12 -8.41
C LEU A 57 5.74 18.52 -9.04
N GLN A 58 4.97 18.84 -10.08
CA GLN A 58 5.03 20.15 -10.76
C GLN A 58 4.29 21.24 -9.98
N GLU A 59 3.14 20.93 -9.40
CA GLU A 59 2.29 21.89 -8.69
C GLU A 59 2.63 22.01 -7.19
N GLY A 60 3.44 21.11 -6.63
CA GLY A 60 3.81 21.09 -5.21
C GLY A 60 2.63 20.89 -4.24
N LYS A 61 1.47 20.45 -4.79
CA LYS A 61 0.22 20.25 -4.02
C LYS A 61 -0.02 18.78 -3.73
N PHE A 62 0.66 18.26 -2.71
CA PHE A 62 0.39 16.91 -2.20
C PHE A 62 -0.76 16.96 -1.19
N THR A 63 -1.78 16.12 -1.36
CA THR A 63 -2.98 16.03 -0.51
C THR A 63 -3.10 14.66 0.17
N LEU A 64 -4.00 14.54 1.16
CA LEU A 64 -4.32 13.23 1.75
C LEU A 64 -5.00 12.27 0.76
N ARG A 65 -5.65 12.79 -0.29
CA ARG A 65 -6.19 11.96 -1.36
C ARG A 65 -5.09 11.30 -2.19
N ASP A 66 -4.00 12.01 -2.44
CA ASP A 66 -2.85 11.46 -3.16
C ASP A 66 -2.16 10.38 -2.33
N LEU A 67 -2.04 10.61 -1.01
CA LEU A 67 -1.57 9.58 -0.09
C LEU A 67 -2.47 8.34 -0.11
N GLN A 68 -3.80 8.52 -0.08
CA GLN A 68 -4.75 7.41 -0.16
C GLN A 68 -4.58 6.62 -1.47
N SER A 69 -4.45 7.31 -2.60
CA SER A 69 -4.22 6.68 -3.90
C SER A 69 -2.93 5.85 -3.92
N GLN A 70 -1.86 6.33 -3.27
CA GLN A 70 -0.63 5.56 -3.12
C GLN A 70 -0.82 4.31 -2.24
N LEU A 71 -1.55 4.43 -1.13
CA LEU A 71 -1.88 3.30 -0.27
C LEU A 71 -2.74 2.25 -1.00
N ASP A 72 -3.71 2.69 -1.81
CA ASP A 72 -4.54 1.81 -2.65
C ASP A 72 -3.70 1.07 -3.69
N SER A 73 -2.75 1.75 -4.32
CA SER A 73 -1.82 1.14 -5.27
C SER A 73 -0.92 0.10 -4.61
N MET A 74 -0.42 0.38 -3.40
CA MET A 74 0.36 -0.60 -2.63
C MET A 74 -0.47 -1.84 -2.26
N GLU A 75 -1.74 -1.66 -1.88
CA GLU A 75 -2.63 -2.78 -1.55
C GLU A 75 -2.97 -3.63 -2.79
N SER A 76 -3.11 -2.99 -3.97
CA SER A 76 -3.37 -3.68 -5.23
C SER A 76 -2.18 -4.52 -5.73
N LEU A 77 -0.95 -4.18 -5.33
CA LEU A 77 0.24 -5.03 -5.56
C LEU A 77 0.18 -6.36 -4.78
N GLY A 78 -0.76 -6.49 -3.86
CA GLY A 78 -0.96 -7.67 -3.00
C GLY A 78 -0.32 -7.50 -1.63
N SER A 79 -0.45 -8.54 -0.79
CA SER A 79 0.14 -8.49 0.54
C SER A 79 1.65 -8.27 0.47
N PHE A 80 2.19 -7.52 1.42
CA PHE A 80 3.63 -7.24 1.52
C PHE A 80 4.47 -8.54 1.47
N ASP A 81 3.93 -9.62 2.02
CA ASP A 81 4.50 -10.96 1.96
C ASP A 81 4.72 -11.48 0.54
N LYS A 82 3.76 -11.24 -0.36
CA LYS A 82 3.88 -11.66 -1.76
C LYS A 82 4.96 -10.86 -2.49
N ILE A 83 5.02 -9.56 -2.24
CA ILE A 83 6.05 -8.70 -2.84
C ILE A 83 7.44 -9.12 -2.35
N MET A 84 7.59 -9.35 -1.03
CA MET A 84 8.86 -9.79 -0.45
C MET A 84 9.32 -11.15 -0.98
N SER A 85 8.41 -12.08 -1.26
CA SER A 85 8.76 -13.39 -1.84
C SER A 85 9.26 -13.31 -3.29
N LEU A 86 8.93 -12.25 -4.02
CA LEU A 86 9.34 -12.02 -5.40
C LEU A 86 10.73 -11.37 -5.51
N ILE A 87 11.24 -10.76 -4.42
CA ILE A 87 12.54 -10.09 -4.41
C ILE A 87 13.64 -11.09 -4.03
N PRO A 88 14.68 -11.30 -4.87
CA PRO A 88 15.77 -12.21 -4.57
C PRO A 88 16.48 -11.84 -3.25
N GLY A 89 16.70 -12.82 -2.39
CA GLY A 89 17.43 -12.64 -1.12
C GLY A 89 16.63 -12.07 0.04
N LEU A 90 15.42 -11.50 -0.18
CA LEU A 90 14.57 -10.97 0.89
C LEU A 90 13.65 -12.04 1.52
N GLY A 91 13.46 -13.18 0.88
CA GLY A 91 12.69 -14.30 1.45
C GLY A 91 13.23 -14.79 2.80
N LYS A 92 14.56 -14.75 2.99
CA LYS A 92 15.21 -15.07 4.28
C LYS A 92 15.12 -13.94 5.32
N ALA A 93 14.89 -12.70 4.89
CA ALA A 93 14.65 -11.58 5.82
C ALA A 93 13.23 -11.63 6.43
N LYS A 94 12.30 -12.33 5.78
CA LYS A 94 10.94 -12.58 6.30
C LYS A 94 10.98 -13.35 7.61
N GLU A 95 11.89 -14.31 7.78
CA GLU A 95 12.03 -15.10 9.02
C GLU A 95 12.44 -14.24 10.24
N LYS A 96 13.01 -13.04 9.99
CA LYS A 96 13.42 -12.10 11.06
C LYS A 96 12.37 -11.04 11.37
N LEU A 97 11.41 -10.80 10.48
CA LEU A 97 10.27 -9.91 10.71
C LEU A 97 9.16 -10.76 11.31
N SER A 98 8.82 -10.57 12.58
CA SER A 98 7.73 -11.31 13.22
C SER A 98 6.42 -11.04 12.46
N GLU A 99 5.64 -12.10 12.19
CA GLU A 99 4.34 -12.02 11.50
C GLU A 99 3.44 -10.94 12.10
N GLY A 100 3.45 -10.77 13.42
CA GLY A 100 2.68 -9.74 14.11
C GLY A 100 3.07 -8.29 13.77
N GLN A 101 4.30 -8.03 13.29
CA GLN A 101 4.68 -6.67 12.86
C GLN A 101 4.13 -6.32 11.48
N LEU A 102 4.00 -7.30 10.60
CA LEU A 102 3.44 -7.12 9.25
C LEU A 102 1.92 -6.94 9.30
N GLU A 103 1.22 -7.73 10.11
CA GLU A 103 -0.23 -7.56 10.35
C GLU A 103 -0.52 -6.17 10.93
N THR A 104 0.26 -5.72 11.91
CA THR A 104 0.10 -4.39 12.50
C THR A 104 0.25 -3.25 11.47
N GLN A 105 1.12 -3.39 10.47
CA GLN A 105 1.28 -2.39 9.41
C GLN A 105 0.10 -2.39 8.44
N GLN A 106 -0.42 -3.55 8.05
CA GLN A 106 -1.59 -3.65 7.17
C GLN A 106 -2.85 -3.10 7.85
N GLU A 107 -3.04 -3.37 9.14
CA GLU A 107 -4.14 -2.80 9.91
C GLU A 107 -4.05 -1.28 10.00
N LYS A 108 -2.87 -0.72 10.23
CA LYS A 108 -2.67 0.74 10.22
C LYS A 108 -3.05 1.37 8.89
N ILE A 109 -2.68 0.75 7.76
CA ILE A 109 -3.06 1.24 6.43
C ILE A 109 -4.58 1.25 6.27
N LYS A 110 -5.28 0.19 6.69
CA LYS A 110 -6.74 0.13 6.67
C LYS A 110 -7.36 1.23 7.54
N HIS A 111 -6.87 1.42 8.75
CA HIS A 111 -7.32 2.48 9.65
C HIS A 111 -7.13 3.88 9.04
N TRP A 112 -6.01 4.12 8.38
CA TRP A 112 -5.76 5.40 7.71
C TRP A 112 -6.72 5.65 6.55
N LYS A 113 -7.03 4.63 5.75
CA LYS A 113 -8.02 4.72 4.66
C LYS A 113 -9.41 5.05 5.22
N HIS A 114 -9.84 4.37 6.29
CA HIS A 114 -11.11 4.67 6.95
C HIS A 114 -11.13 6.09 7.52
N ALA A 115 -10.02 6.54 8.12
CA ALA A 115 -9.91 7.90 8.63
C ALA A 115 -10.04 8.93 7.50
N ILE A 116 -9.33 8.76 6.37
CA ILE A 116 -9.41 9.68 5.22
C ILE A 116 -10.82 9.71 4.63
N ASN A 117 -11.49 8.56 4.51
CA ASN A 117 -12.87 8.48 4.02
C ASN A 117 -13.88 9.18 4.95
N SER A 118 -13.56 9.37 6.23
CA SER A 118 -14.38 10.09 7.21
C SER A 118 -14.08 11.60 7.28
N MET A 119 -13.12 12.09 6.51
CA MET A 119 -12.74 13.50 6.44
C MET A 119 -13.60 14.27 5.43
N THR A 120 -13.72 15.57 5.66
CA THR A 120 -14.33 16.48 4.67
C THR A 120 -13.33 16.80 3.56
N LYS A 121 -13.80 17.36 2.43
CA LYS A 121 -12.95 17.80 1.32
C LYS A 121 -11.89 18.81 1.81
N GLU A 122 -12.29 19.76 2.64
CA GLU A 122 -11.40 20.78 3.23
C GLU A 122 -10.26 20.13 4.04
N GLU A 123 -10.58 19.10 4.84
CA GLU A 123 -9.61 18.40 5.69
C GLU A 123 -8.65 17.53 4.87
N ILE A 124 -9.11 16.99 3.73
CA ILE A 124 -8.28 16.23 2.79
C ILE A 124 -7.31 17.16 2.05
N GLU A 125 -7.79 18.33 1.61
CA GLU A 125 -6.97 19.31 0.87
C GLU A 125 -6.01 20.08 1.79
N ASN A 126 -6.45 20.39 3.02
CA ASN A 126 -5.70 21.16 4.01
C ASN A 126 -5.60 20.43 5.36
N PRO A 127 -4.83 19.34 5.47
CA PRO A 127 -4.76 18.54 6.70
C PRO A 127 -4.20 19.31 7.91
N GLU A 128 -3.56 20.44 7.70
CA GLU A 128 -3.03 21.31 8.74
C GLU A 128 -4.12 21.88 9.66
N ILE A 129 -5.36 21.96 9.18
CA ILE A 129 -6.53 22.38 9.98
C ILE A 129 -6.75 21.41 11.16
N LEU A 130 -6.47 20.14 10.97
CA LEU A 130 -6.68 19.09 11.97
C LEU A 130 -5.76 19.28 13.20
N GLU A 131 -4.59 19.85 13.02
CA GLU A 131 -3.69 20.13 14.14
C GLU A 131 -4.18 21.27 15.03
N LYS A 132 -4.83 22.25 14.42
CA LYS A 132 -5.36 23.42 15.13
C LYS A 132 -6.69 23.10 15.84
N GLN A 133 -7.44 22.10 15.38
CA GLN A 133 -8.77 21.78 15.85
C GLN A 133 -8.89 20.31 16.26
N THR A 134 -8.54 20.01 17.50
CA THR A 134 -8.56 18.64 18.06
C THR A 134 -9.97 18.01 18.07
N SER A 135 -11.03 18.82 18.10
CA SER A 135 -12.41 18.34 17.98
C SER A 135 -12.69 17.64 16.66
N ARG A 136 -12.07 18.10 15.57
CA ARG A 136 -12.18 17.44 14.25
C ARG A 136 -11.53 16.06 14.27
N ILE A 137 -10.37 15.91 14.92
CA ILE A 137 -9.71 14.61 15.09
C ILE A 137 -10.62 13.63 15.84
N ALA A 138 -11.27 14.09 16.93
CA ALA A 138 -12.20 13.25 17.69
C ALA A 138 -13.41 12.83 16.86
N ARG A 139 -13.97 13.74 16.06
CA ARG A 139 -15.08 13.44 15.13
C ARG A 139 -14.69 12.40 14.08
N ILE A 140 -13.51 12.56 13.45
CA ILE A 140 -12.99 11.63 12.43
C ILE A 140 -12.75 10.26 13.06
N ALA A 141 -12.12 10.21 14.24
CA ALA A 141 -11.87 8.96 14.97
C ALA A 141 -13.17 8.20 15.25
N LYS A 142 -14.20 8.91 15.74
CA LYS A 142 -15.52 8.32 16.00
C LYS A 142 -16.20 7.83 14.70
N GLY A 143 -16.12 8.63 13.63
CA GLY A 143 -16.77 8.32 12.35
C GLY A 143 -16.09 7.16 11.59
N SER A 144 -14.79 7.01 11.74
CA SER A 144 -14.00 5.98 11.06
C SER A 144 -13.78 4.70 11.88
N GLY A 145 -14.18 4.70 13.17
CA GLY A 145 -13.86 3.59 14.08
C GLY A 145 -12.37 3.43 14.38
N THR A 146 -11.58 4.50 14.19
CA THR A 146 -10.13 4.50 14.45
C THR A 146 -9.79 5.30 15.72
N SER A 147 -8.55 5.21 16.19
CA SER A 147 -8.11 5.99 17.34
C SER A 147 -7.67 7.41 16.93
N THR A 148 -7.74 8.36 17.86
CA THR A 148 -7.18 9.70 17.65
C THR A 148 -5.66 9.67 17.45
N SER A 149 -4.98 8.64 17.99
CA SER A 149 -3.56 8.38 17.82
C SER A 149 -3.24 8.00 16.37
N ASP A 150 -4.06 7.14 15.75
CA ASP A 150 -3.89 6.73 14.35
C ASP A 150 -4.00 7.94 13.41
N ILE A 151 -4.96 8.82 13.66
CA ILE A 151 -5.14 10.04 12.86
C ILE A 151 -3.95 10.98 13.01
N ARG A 152 -3.45 11.18 14.22
CA ARG A 152 -2.23 12.01 14.44
C ARG A 152 -1.01 11.41 13.74
N THR A 153 -0.88 10.09 13.77
CA THR A 153 0.21 9.38 13.08
C THR A 153 0.08 9.54 11.57
N LEU A 154 -1.12 9.44 11.01
CA LEU A 154 -1.41 9.69 9.60
C LEU A 154 -0.98 11.10 9.19
N ILE A 155 -1.39 12.13 9.95
CA ILE A 155 -1.01 13.54 9.68
C ILE A 155 0.50 13.74 9.74
N LYS A 156 1.19 13.11 10.69
CA LYS A 156 2.64 13.16 10.80
C LYS A 156 3.33 12.54 9.59
N GLN A 157 2.87 11.37 9.13
CA GLN A 157 3.40 10.70 7.94
C GLN A 157 3.14 11.52 6.67
N TYR A 158 1.93 12.09 6.54
CA TYR A 158 1.62 13.00 5.44
C TYR A 158 2.59 14.18 5.37
N LYS A 159 2.87 14.84 6.51
CA LYS A 159 3.81 15.96 6.55
C LYS A 159 5.23 15.57 6.17
N MET A 160 5.67 14.41 6.64
CA MET A 160 7.00 13.89 6.30
C MET A 160 7.11 13.65 4.78
N LEU A 161 6.09 13.04 4.17
CA LEU A 161 6.07 12.83 2.72
C LEU A 161 5.98 14.16 1.95
N LYS A 162 5.14 15.10 2.39
CA LYS A 162 5.03 16.44 1.81
C LYS A 162 6.37 17.17 1.82
N SER A 163 7.13 17.07 2.90
CA SER A 163 8.46 17.71 3.01
C SER A 163 9.54 17.08 2.12
N LEU A 164 9.35 15.85 1.64
CA LEU A 164 10.26 15.19 0.69
C LEU A 164 9.96 15.57 -0.77
N ILE A 165 8.74 16.07 -1.04
CA ILE A 165 8.27 16.43 -2.39
C ILE A 165 8.51 17.92 -2.68
N GLN A 166 8.62 18.75 -1.65
CA GLN A 166 8.97 20.17 -1.75
C GLN A 166 10.47 20.39 -1.76
#